data_40d7a8a25e450561eddb9620e9093ea6
#
_entry.id   40d7a8a25e450561eddb9620e9093ea6
#
_cell.length_a   1.000
_cell.length_b   1.000
_cell.length_c   1.000
_cell.angle_alpha   90.00
_cell.angle_beta   90.00
_cell.angle_gamma   90.00
#
_symmetry.space_group_name_H-M   'P 1'
#
loop_
_entity.id
_entity.type
_entity.pdbx_description
1 polymer ?
#
loop_
_entity_poly.entity_id
_entity_poly.type
_entity_poly.pdbx_seq_one_letter_code
_entity_poly.pdbx_strand_id
1 'polypeptide(L)'
;MEAHDFFGASFIANGGLRILGSDVNTDVLESAIQGCYAVKLLSPIPAALSKRYFYTESEENNTHPQIKTEIQQLIQFRHFNLMSAEYPIATKFQLIFCRNVLYYLQPERREFLIRKLVDHLEEGGWLVLGITESGYEIAKMKKHSISIYRKT
;
A
#
# COMPACT_ATOMS: atom_id res chain seq x y z
N MET A 1 5.58 8.66 -3.43
CA MET A 1 6.62 9.69 -3.57
C MET A 1 7.42 9.48 -4.84
N GLU A 2 8.04 8.32 -5.05
CA GLU A 2 8.75 8.00 -6.31
C GLU A 2 7.85 8.07 -7.55
N ALA A 3 6.56 7.68 -7.43
CA ALA A 3 5.61 7.81 -8.52
C ALA A 3 5.40 9.27 -8.97
N HIS A 4 5.43 10.23 -8.04
CA HIS A 4 5.33 11.65 -8.36
C HIS A 4 6.53 12.14 -9.16
N ASP A 5 7.71 11.66 -8.84
CA ASP A 5 8.94 12.01 -9.53
C ASP A 5 9.03 11.34 -10.92
N PHE A 6 8.42 10.15 -11.07
CA PHE A 6 8.44 9.38 -12.31
C PHE A 6 7.35 9.84 -13.31
N PHE A 7 6.12 10.01 -12.85
CA PHE A 7 4.97 10.33 -13.70
C PHE A 7 4.68 11.83 -13.82
N GLY A 8 5.23 12.66 -12.93
CA GLY A 8 5.00 14.08 -12.86
C GLY A 8 3.69 14.48 -12.15
N ALA A 9 3.66 15.71 -11.65
CA ALA A 9 2.55 16.22 -10.84
C ALA A 9 1.22 16.28 -11.61
N SER A 10 1.25 16.61 -12.91
CA SER A 10 0.03 16.71 -13.72
C SER A 10 -0.66 15.36 -13.94
N PHE A 11 0.10 14.28 -14.13
CA PHE A 11 -0.46 12.93 -14.25
C PHE A 11 -1.19 12.53 -12.97
N ILE A 12 -0.58 12.81 -11.84
CA ILE A 12 -1.15 12.48 -10.51
C ILE A 12 -2.38 13.35 -10.23
N ALA A 13 -2.31 14.65 -10.47
CA ALA A 13 -3.41 15.59 -10.25
C ALA A 13 -4.65 15.26 -11.11
N ASN A 14 -4.45 14.68 -12.30
CA ASN A 14 -5.52 14.25 -13.19
C ASN A 14 -6.04 12.82 -12.86
N GLY A 15 -5.73 12.29 -11.68
CA GLY A 15 -6.20 10.98 -11.24
C GLY A 15 -5.46 9.79 -11.85
N GLY A 16 -4.27 9.99 -12.41
CA GLY A 16 -3.43 8.94 -12.98
C GLY A 16 -2.86 7.97 -11.94
N LEU A 17 -2.87 8.35 -10.65
CA LEU A 17 -2.52 7.46 -9.53
C LEU A 17 -3.65 7.46 -8.51
N ARG A 18 -4.11 6.25 -8.13
CA ARG A 18 -5.02 6.03 -7.02
C ARG A 18 -4.53 4.87 -6.19
N ILE A 19 -4.61 5.01 -4.89
CA ILE A 19 -4.16 4.00 -3.94
C ILE A 19 -5.35 3.59 -3.07
N LEU A 20 -5.56 2.30 -2.92
CA LEU A 20 -6.49 1.75 -1.93
C LEU A 20 -5.68 1.17 -0.77
N GLY A 21 -5.86 1.72 0.42
CA GLY A 21 -5.39 1.15 1.67
C GLY A 21 -6.53 0.42 2.38
N SER A 22 -6.27 -0.76 2.90
CA SER A 22 -7.29 -1.50 3.65
C SER A 22 -6.70 -2.14 4.91
N ASP A 23 -7.50 -2.17 5.95
CA ASP A 23 -7.21 -2.90 7.18
C ASP A 23 -8.51 -3.41 7.81
N VAL A 24 -8.40 -4.39 8.72
CA VAL A 24 -9.51 -4.87 9.56
C VAL A 24 -9.65 -4.05 10.83
N ASN A 25 -8.61 -3.31 11.21
CA ASN A 25 -8.59 -2.48 12.40
C ASN A 25 -9.01 -1.04 12.04
N THR A 26 -10.14 -0.62 12.57
CA THR A 26 -10.69 0.72 12.36
C THR A 26 -9.82 1.82 12.95
N ASP A 27 -9.17 1.60 14.10
CA ASP A 27 -8.32 2.61 14.75
C ASP A 27 -7.07 2.89 13.90
N VAL A 28 -6.53 1.83 13.26
CA VAL A 28 -5.41 1.96 12.32
C VAL A 28 -5.83 2.77 11.09
N LEU A 29 -7.03 2.51 10.57
CA LEU A 29 -7.57 3.26 9.43
C LEU A 29 -7.84 4.73 9.78
N GLU A 30 -8.39 5.01 10.95
CA GLU A 30 -8.62 6.38 11.42
C GLU A 30 -7.28 7.14 11.54
N SER A 31 -6.27 6.52 12.14
CA SER A 31 -4.92 7.10 12.22
C SER A 31 -4.31 7.34 10.84
N ALA A 32 -4.51 6.41 9.90
CA ALA A 32 -4.02 6.54 8.54
C ALA A 32 -4.74 7.68 7.78
N ILE A 33 -6.05 7.85 7.98
CA ILE A 33 -6.84 8.95 7.41
C ILE A 33 -6.38 10.30 7.94
N GLN A 34 -6.07 10.40 9.23
CA GLN A 34 -5.54 11.63 9.83
C GLN A 34 -4.18 12.01 9.22
N GLY A 35 -3.38 11.02 8.83
CA GLY A 35 -2.08 11.23 8.18
C GLY A 35 -1.04 11.89 9.09
N CYS A 36 -1.22 11.82 10.41
CA CYS A 36 -0.29 12.34 11.41
C CYS A 36 0.62 11.22 11.91
N TYR A 37 1.93 11.47 11.94
CA TYR A 37 2.91 10.45 12.27
C TYR A 37 3.87 10.94 13.35
N ALA A 38 4.30 10.05 14.24
CA ALA A 38 5.37 10.40 15.18
C ALA A 38 6.67 10.66 14.41
N VAL A 39 7.43 11.68 14.80
CA VAL A 39 8.69 12.08 14.14
C VAL A 39 9.65 10.92 13.91
N LYS A 40 9.74 9.99 14.88
CA LYS A 40 10.59 8.79 14.78
C LYS A 40 10.26 7.90 13.57
N LEU A 41 9.03 7.92 13.08
CA LEU A 41 8.62 7.14 11.91
C LEU A 41 9.09 7.76 10.59
N LEU A 42 9.46 9.02 10.60
CA LEU A 42 10.01 9.71 9.45
C LEU A 42 11.52 9.52 9.29
N SER A 43 12.19 9.04 10.33
CA SER A 43 13.66 8.89 10.31
C SER A 43 14.21 8.06 9.15
N PRO A 44 13.52 7.00 8.62
CA PRO A 44 13.97 6.27 7.45
C PRO A 44 13.72 7.00 6.13
N ILE A 45 12.94 8.09 6.15
CA ILE A 45 12.59 8.85 4.95
C ILE A 45 13.69 9.90 4.70
N PRO A 46 14.26 9.96 3.48
CA PRO A 46 15.21 11.01 3.14
C PRO A 46 14.67 12.41 3.45
N ALA A 47 15.49 13.27 4.06
CA ALA A 47 15.07 14.60 4.53
C ALA A 47 14.42 15.46 3.42
N ALA A 48 14.91 15.34 2.17
CA ALA A 48 14.32 16.05 1.03
C ALA A 48 12.87 15.61 0.77
N LEU A 49 12.58 14.31 0.88
CA LEU A 49 11.22 13.77 0.69
C LEU A 49 10.33 14.12 1.87
N SER A 50 10.85 14.08 3.10
CA SER A 50 10.11 14.48 4.29
C SER A 50 9.67 15.94 4.18
N LYS A 51 10.57 16.87 3.86
CA LYS A 51 10.24 18.28 3.65
C LYS A 51 9.25 18.51 2.49
N ARG A 52 9.33 17.71 1.43
CA ARG A 52 8.48 17.86 0.26
C ARG A 52 7.05 17.41 0.53
N TYR A 53 6.84 16.32 1.27
CA TYR A 53 5.55 15.64 1.36
C TYR A 53 4.89 15.68 2.73
N PHE A 54 5.57 16.25 3.73
CA PHE A 54 4.99 16.45 5.06
C PHE A 54 5.00 17.94 5.42
N TYR A 55 4.00 18.34 6.17
CA TYR A 55 4.04 19.60 6.90
C TYR A 55 4.92 19.36 8.11
N THR A 56 6.09 19.96 8.09
CA THR A 56 7.07 19.92 9.18
C THR A 56 7.11 21.30 9.80
N GLU A 57 6.01 21.74 10.39
CA GLU A 57 6.02 23.07 11.00
C GLU A 57 6.88 23.08 12.26
N SER A 58 7.88 23.94 12.20
CA SER A 58 8.68 24.42 13.30
C SER A 58 7.94 25.51 14.08
N GLU A 59 6.72 25.28 14.47
CA GLU A 59 6.03 26.12 15.43
C GLU A 59 5.79 25.32 16.70
N GLU A 60 6.46 25.67 17.68
CA GLU A 60 6.63 25.42 19.10
C GLU A 60 5.91 24.24 19.79
N ASN A 61 4.99 23.49 19.13
CA ASN A 61 4.29 22.37 19.76
C ASN A 61 3.84 21.22 18.83
N ASN A 62 4.19 21.17 17.56
CA ASN A 62 3.69 20.10 16.71
C ASN A 62 4.67 18.91 16.65
N THR A 63 4.52 17.98 17.58
CA THR A 63 5.32 16.75 17.69
C THR A 63 4.97 15.68 16.63
N HIS A 64 3.98 15.95 15.75
CA HIS A 64 3.45 14.99 14.79
C HIS A 64 3.40 15.58 13.38
N PRO A 65 4.42 15.35 12.55
CA PRO A 65 4.37 15.71 11.13
C PRO A 65 3.13 15.13 10.45
N GLN A 66 2.45 15.95 9.67
CA GLN A 66 1.28 15.54 8.91
C GLN A 66 1.62 15.42 7.42
N ILE A 67 1.18 14.35 6.78
CA ILE A 67 1.32 14.20 5.33
C ILE A 67 0.47 15.25 4.61
N LYS A 68 1.00 15.83 3.54
CA LYS A 68 0.31 16.90 2.79
C LYS A 68 -0.97 16.40 2.14
N THR A 69 -1.96 17.27 2.09
CA THR A 69 -3.30 16.98 1.56
C THR A 69 -3.27 16.42 0.14
N GLU A 70 -2.37 16.90 -0.70
CA GLU A 70 -2.19 16.42 -2.07
C GLU A 70 -1.84 14.93 -2.14
N ILE A 71 -1.13 14.40 -1.13
CA ILE A 71 -0.82 12.97 -1.02
C ILE A 71 -1.98 12.20 -0.39
N GLN A 72 -2.63 12.77 0.62
CA GLN A 72 -3.80 12.14 1.26
C GLN A 72 -4.92 11.88 0.24
N GLN A 73 -5.17 12.82 -0.67
CA GLN A 73 -6.20 12.71 -1.70
C GLN A 73 -5.97 11.57 -2.70
N LEU A 74 -4.74 11.05 -2.82
CA LEU A 74 -4.44 9.89 -3.67
C LEU A 74 -4.88 8.58 -3.05
N ILE A 75 -5.15 8.57 -1.74
CA ILE A 75 -5.35 7.34 -0.98
C ILE A 75 -6.80 7.28 -0.50
N GLN A 76 -7.49 6.21 -0.84
CA GLN A 76 -8.78 5.86 -0.28
C GLN A 76 -8.59 4.72 0.72
N PHE A 77 -9.01 4.93 1.96
CA PHE A 77 -8.99 3.89 2.98
C PHE A 77 -10.33 3.18 3.06
N ARG A 78 -10.29 1.85 3.21
CA ARG A 78 -11.48 1.02 3.35
C ARG A 78 -11.27 -0.05 4.43
N HIS A 79 -12.28 -0.19 5.26
CA HIS A 79 -12.36 -1.31 6.21
C HIS A 79 -12.91 -2.54 5.50
N PHE A 80 -12.12 -3.59 5.38
CA PHE A 80 -12.59 -4.93 5.03
C PHE A 80 -11.57 -6.02 5.41
N ASN A 81 -12.10 -7.22 5.59
CA ASN A 81 -11.27 -8.39 5.90
C ASN A 81 -10.82 -9.06 4.60
N LEU A 82 -9.51 -9.23 4.44
CA LEU A 82 -8.92 -9.94 3.30
C LEU A 82 -9.34 -11.41 3.20
N MET A 83 -9.86 -11.98 4.29
CA MET A 83 -10.40 -13.35 4.32
C MET A 83 -11.89 -13.44 3.98
N SER A 84 -12.58 -12.31 3.72
CA SER A 84 -13.98 -12.33 3.29
C SER A 84 -14.15 -13.08 1.97
N ALA A 85 -15.31 -13.69 1.76
CA ALA A 85 -15.60 -14.41 0.52
C ALA A 85 -15.53 -13.49 -0.71
N GLU A 86 -16.03 -12.27 -0.58
CA GLU A 86 -16.00 -11.25 -1.61
C GLU A 86 -15.37 -9.96 -1.09
N TYR A 87 -14.72 -9.22 -1.98
CA TYR A 87 -14.24 -7.88 -1.69
C TYR A 87 -15.19 -6.84 -2.29
N PRO A 88 -15.49 -5.76 -1.58
CA PRO A 88 -16.33 -4.68 -2.11
C PRO A 88 -15.55 -3.82 -3.12
N ILE A 89 -14.87 -4.47 -4.07
CA ILE A 89 -13.95 -3.87 -5.04
C ILE A 89 -14.24 -4.47 -6.40
N ALA A 90 -14.72 -3.64 -7.32
CA ALA A 90 -15.02 -4.07 -8.69
C ALA A 90 -13.82 -3.91 -9.66
N THR A 91 -12.87 -3.05 -9.34
CA THR A 91 -11.69 -2.75 -10.15
C THR A 91 -10.55 -3.72 -9.88
N LYS A 92 -9.76 -3.98 -10.92
CA LYS A 92 -8.47 -4.66 -10.78
C LYS A 92 -7.35 -3.66 -10.56
N PHE A 93 -6.24 -4.14 -10.03
CA PHE A 93 -5.08 -3.34 -9.67
C PHE A 93 -3.90 -3.66 -10.58
N GLN A 94 -3.08 -2.66 -10.88
CA GLN A 94 -1.79 -2.81 -11.55
C GLN A 94 -0.72 -3.28 -10.57
N LEU A 95 -0.88 -2.96 -9.28
CA LEU A 95 0.07 -3.29 -8.23
C LEU A 95 -0.66 -3.55 -6.92
N ILE A 96 -0.35 -4.67 -6.27
CA ILE A 96 -0.82 -5.00 -4.94
C ILE A 96 0.39 -5.22 -4.02
N PHE A 97 0.42 -4.51 -2.90
CA PHE A 97 1.30 -4.78 -1.77
C PHE A 97 0.53 -5.56 -0.71
N CYS A 98 0.95 -6.78 -0.40
CA CYS A 98 0.45 -7.56 0.73
C CYS A 98 1.63 -8.02 1.56
N ARG A 99 2.01 -7.20 2.55
CA ARG A 99 3.19 -7.44 3.37
C ARG A 99 2.82 -7.61 4.83
N ASN A 100 3.48 -8.55 5.51
CA ASN A 100 3.30 -8.85 6.92
C ASN A 100 1.87 -9.28 7.29
N VAL A 101 1.16 -9.95 6.37
CA VAL A 101 -0.19 -10.48 6.56
C VAL A 101 -0.20 -12.00 6.53
N LEU A 102 0.50 -12.59 5.56
CA LEU A 102 0.49 -14.04 5.34
C LEU A 102 1.10 -14.81 6.52
N TYR A 103 2.05 -14.18 7.21
CA TYR A 103 2.73 -14.78 8.35
C TYR A 103 1.76 -15.25 9.45
N TYR A 104 0.66 -14.51 9.65
CA TYR A 104 -0.35 -14.80 10.67
C TYR A 104 -1.39 -15.85 10.24
N LEU A 105 -1.36 -16.29 8.98
CA LEU A 105 -2.36 -17.20 8.44
C LEU A 105 -1.85 -18.64 8.41
N GLN A 106 -2.77 -19.61 8.57
CA GLN A 106 -2.50 -21.01 8.29
C GLN A 106 -2.24 -21.25 6.79
N PRO A 107 -1.51 -22.32 6.39
CA PRO A 107 -1.10 -22.53 4.99
C PRO A 107 -2.27 -22.46 3.99
N GLU A 108 -3.39 -23.10 4.29
CA GLU A 108 -4.56 -23.15 3.39
C GLU A 108 -5.19 -21.77 3.21
N ARG A 109 -5.17 -20.95 4.27
CA ARG A 109 -5.64 -19.56 4.25
C ARG A 109 -4.69 -18.63 3.48
N ARG A 110 -3.38 -18.89 3.53
CA ARG A 110 -2.39 -18.16 2.74
C ARG A 110 -2.63 -18.37 1.25
N GLU A 111 -2.80 -19.62 0.84
CA GLU A 111 -3.06 -19.97 -0.55
C GLU A 111 -4.37 -19.34 -1.05
N PHE A 112 -5.43 -19.41 -0.25
CA PHE A 112 -6.70 -18.75 -0.53
C PHE A 112 -6.52 -17.24 -0.74
N LEU A 113 -5.82 -16.56 0.17
CA LEU A 113 -5.58 -15.12 0.08
C LEU A 113 -4.74 -14.77 -1.15
N ILE A 114 -3.63 -15.47 -1.40
CA ILE A 114 -2.77 -15.23 -2.55
C ILE A 114 -3.58 -15.35 -3.85
N ARG A 115 -4.37 -16.40 -4.01
CA ARG A 115 -5.23 -16.60 -5.18
C ARG A 115 -6.20 -15.43 -5.37
N LYS A 116 -6.86 -14.98 -4.31
CA LYS A 116 -7.75 -13.81 -4.37
C LYS A 116 -7.02 -12.53 -4.79
N LEU A 117 -5.83 -12.28 -4.27
CA LEU A 117 -5.03 -11.12 -4.67
C LEU A 117 -4.66 -11.19 -6.15
N VAL A 118 -4.27 -12.36 -6.65
CA VAL A 118 -3.97 -12.58 -8.08
C VAL A 118 -5.20 -12.34 -8.96
N ASP A 119 -6.39 -12.76 -8.51
CA ASP A 119 -7.64 -12.55 -9.25
C ASP A 119 -8.01 -11.05 -9.34
N HIS A 120 -7.57 -10.24 -8.36
CA HIS A 120 -7.76 -8.79 -8.36
C HIS A 120 -6.64 -8.02 -9.09
N LEU A 121 -5.63 -8.69 -9.64
CA LEU A 121 -4.63 -8.07 -10.50
C LEU A 121 -5.08 -8.04 -11.96
N GLU A 122 -4.72 -6.97 -12.65
CA GLU A 122 -4.73 -6.93 -14.11
C GLU A 122 -3.70 -7.89 -14.69
N GLU A 123 -3.87 -8.29 -15.97
CA GLU A 123 -2.83 -9.03 -16.70
C GLU A 123 -1.57 -8.15 -16.78
N GLY A 124 -0.42 -8.74 -16.50
CA GLY A 124 0.84 -7.99 -16.36
C GLY A 124 1.01 -7.22 -15.05
N GLY A 125 0.02 -7.25 -14.15
CA GLY A 125 0.08 -6.61 -12.84
C GLY A 125 1.08 -7.26 -11.88
N TRP A 126 1.42 -6.54 -10.80
CA TRP A 126 2.45 -6.93 -9.87
C TRP A 126 1.90 -7.23 -8.48
N LEU A 127 2.40 -8.30 -7.87
CA LEU A 127 2.18 -8.63 -6.46
C LEU A 127 3.50 -8.56 -5.70
N VAL A 128 3.51 -7.76 -4.63
CA VAL A 128 4.66 -7.62 -3.74
C VAL A 128 4.28 -8.13 -2.36
N LEU A 129 4.94 -9.20 -1.93
CA LEU A 129 4.78 -9.83 -0.62
C LEU A 129 5.84 -9.33 0.36
N GLY A 130 5.74 -9.69 1.63
CA GLY A 130 6.80 -9.51 2.61
C GLY A 130 8.00 -10.40 2.29
N ILE A 131 9.21 -9.96 2.64
CA ILE A 131 10.44 -10.74 2.40
C ILE A 131 10.40 -12.07 3.14
N THR A 132 9.86 -12.08 4.36
CA THR A 132 9.67 -13.29 5.18
C THR A 132 8.48 -14.14 4.73
N GLU A 133 7.67 -13.63 3.84
CA GLU A 133 6.45 -14.25 3.28
C GLU A 133 6.67 -14.68 1.83
N SER A 134 7.90 -14.92 1.44
CA SER A 134 8.31 -15.20 0.07
C SER A 134 8.51 -16.72 -0.17
N GLY A 135 8.78 -17.07 -1.42
CA GLY A 135 9.12 -18.46 -1.77
C GLY A 135 7.94 -19.27 -2.28
N TYR A 136 6.77 -18.65 -2.46
CA TYR A 136 5.61 -19.31 -3.05
C TYR A 136 5.78 -19.54 -4.55
N GLU A 137 5.32 -20.70 -5.01
CA GLU A 137 4.96 -20.92 -6.40
C GLU A 137 3.48 -20.53 -6.56
N ILE A 138 3.25 -19.44 -7.30
CA ILE A 138 1.91 -18.87 -7.45
C ILE A 138 1.44 -19.11 -8.90
N ALA A 139 0.31 -19.80 -9.05
CA ALA A 139 -0.29 -20.03 -10.35
C ALA A 139 -0.56 -18.70 -11.08
N LYS A 140 -0.31 -18.66 -12.39
CA LYS A 140 -0.45 -17.46 -13.25
C LYS A 140 0.47 -16.30 -12.87
N MET A 141 1.54 -16.55 -12.10
CA MET A 141 2.49 -15.52 -11.72
C MET A 141 3.91 -15.96 -12.07
N LYS A 142 4.67 -15.06 -12.68
CA LYS A 142 6.11 -15.20 -12.88
C LYS A 142 6.85 -14.51 -11.75
N LYS A 143 7.71 -15.24 -11.06
CA LYS A 143 8.57 -14.71 -10.00
C LYS A 143 9.69 -13.87 -10.62
N HIS A 144 9.83 -12.63 -10.19
CA HIS A 144 10.89 -11.70 -10.60
C HIS A 144 12.00 -11.52 -9.56
N SER A 145 11.64 -11.58 -8.28
CA SER A 145 12.61 -11.57 -7.18
C SER A 145 12.05 -12.36 -6.00
N ILE A 146 12.72 -12.31 -4.86
CA ILE A 146 12.36 -13.13 -3.69
C ILE A 146 10.91 -12.94 -3.24
N SER A 147 10.36 -11.74 -3.39
CA SER A 147 9.01 -11.38 -2.93
C SER A 147 8.17 -10.63 -3.98
N ILE A 148 8.64 -10.54 -5.24
CA ILE A 148 7.99 -9.79 -6.31
C ILE A 148 7.58 -10.75 -7.43
N TYR A 149 6.32 -10.68 -7.80
CA TYR A 149 5.69 -11.55 -8.79
C TYR A 149 4.94 -10.70 -9.82
N ARG A 150 4.92 -11.15 -11.05
CA ARG A 150 4.16 -10.53 -12.15
C ARG A 150 3.15 -11.50 -12.72
N LYS A 151 1.91 -11.07 -12.88
CA LYS A 151 0.85 -11.86 -13.50
C LYS A 151 1.12 -12.08 -14.99
N THR A 152 0.90 -13.32 -15.46
CA THR A 152 1.14 -13.75 -16.86
C THR A 152 -0.13 -14.20 -17.53
#